data_d95fb80dbdb619281e77d9f9d0e2688a
#
_entry.id   d95fb80dbdb619281e77d9f9d0e2688a
#
_cell.length_a   1.000
_cell.length_b   1.000
_cell.length_c   1.000
_cell.angle_alpha   90.00
_cell.angle_beta   90.00
_cell.angle_gamma   90.00
#
_symmetry.space_group_name_H-M   'P 1'
#
loop_
_entity.id
_entity.type
_entity.pdbx_description
1 polymer ?
#
loop_
_entity_poly.entity_id
_entity_poly.type
_entity_poly.pdbx_seq_one_letter_code
_entity_poly.pdbx_strand_id
1 'polypeptide(L)'
;MHAEDYPGANDAAANKAKALDVPASLIEVKRDGDKFYVSIDVHIDVAPKTAWQVLTDFPRMVKIIPDLKVSKVKAGVDAQHFTVQQSGLARFGPFTQNYDSTREVELVPYERITAHNIAGNVKGMHSVLILSGDHGGTRLVYHADVEPGFWIPPLVGPSAVKGQTAEQFSALVREMKRREVAGAQ
;
A
#
# COMPACT_ATOMS: atom_id res chain seq x y z
N MET A 1 -27.38 23.79 35.17
CA MET A 1 -27.28 24.17 33.75
C MET A 1 -26.25 23.19 33.16
N HIS A 2 -26.74 22.11 32.58
CA HIS A 2 -25.89 21.04 32.04
C HIS A 2 -25.52 21.38 30.60
N ALA A 3 -24.22 21.39 30.33
CA ALA A 3 -23.71 21.46 28.98
C ALA A 3 -23.96 20.10 28.34
N GLU A 4 -24.80 20.06 27.30
CA GLU A 4 -25.02 18.87 26.48
C GLU A 4 -23.78 18.66 25.60
N ASP A 5 -23.11 17.52 25.83
CA ASP A 5 -22.12 16.97 24.92
C ASP A 5 -22.79 16.66 23.58
N TYR A 6 -22.34 17.32 22.50
CA TYR A 6 -22.72 17.00 21.13
C TYR A 6 -21.78 15.94 20.57
N PRO A 7 -22.22 14.67 20.41
CA PRO A 7 -21.41 13.61 19.80
C PRO A 7 -21.58 13.55 18.28
N GLY A 8 -21.33 14.65 17.59
CA GLY A 8 -21.58 14.67 16.14
C GLY A 8 -20.35 14.96 15.26
N ALA A 9 -19.34 15.64 15.78
CA ALA A 9 -18.22 16.09 14.98
C ALA A 9 -17.16 15.00 14.73
N ASN A 10 -16.93 14.13 15.71
CA ASN A 10 -15.95 13.04 15.59
C ASN A 10 -16.44 11.91 14.68
N ASP A 11 -17.74 11.61 14.69
CA ASP A 11 -18.33 10.58 13.83
C ASP A 11 -18.36 10.99 12.35
N ALA A 12 -18.59 12.26 12.08
CA ALA A 12 -18.58 12.80 10.71
C ALA A 12 -17.15 12.81 10.11
N ALA A 13 -16.15 13.15 10.92
CA ALA A 13 -14.74 13.11 10.49
C ALA A 13 -14.26 11.66 10.29
N ALA A 14 -14.62 10.75 11.19
CA ALA A 14 -14.32 9.32 11.07
C ALA A 14 -15.03 8.68 9.86
N ASN A 15 -16.31 9.04 9.60
CA ASN A 15 -17.06 8.59 8.44
C ASN A 15 -16.49 9.16 7.13
N LYS A 16 -16.03 10.41 7.12
CA LYS A 16 -15.38 11.02 5.96
C LYS A 16 -14.01 10.39 5.68
N ALA A 17 -13.24 10.05 6.72
CA ALA A 17 -11.99 9.31 6.59
C ALA A 17 -12.26 7.89 6.05
N LYS A 18 -13.30 7.20 6.53
CA LYS A 18 -13.70 5.87 6.09
C LYS A 18 -14.20 5.85 4.64
N ALA A 19 -14.84 6.91 4.18
CA ALA A 19 -15.28 7.06 2.78
C ALA A 19 -14.13 7.25 1.77
N LEU A 20 -12.91 7.51 2.25
CA LEU A 20 -11.71 7.65 1.41
C LEU A 20 -10.87 6.37 1.35
N ASP A 21 -11.25 5.36 2.11
CA ASP A 21 -10.49 4.11 2.19
C ASP A 21 -10.75 3.22 0.98
N VAL A 22 -9.76 2.44 0.60
CA VAL A 22 -9.92 1.37 -0.39
C VAL A 22 -10.68 0.23 0.29
N PRO A 23 -11.93 -0.07 -0.14
CA PRO A 23 -12.71 -1.13 0.48
C PRO A 23 -12.03 -2.49 0.31
N ALA A 24 -12.03 -3.30 1.35
CA ALA A 24 -11.49 -4.65 1.27
C ALA A 24 -12.21 -5.52 0.20
N SER A 25 -13.44 -5.17 -0.18
CA SER A 25 -14.18 -5.83 -1.26
C SER A 25 -13.54 -5.70 -2.64
N LEU A 26 -12.71 -4.66 -2.86
CA LEU A 26 -11.96 -4.45 -4.11
C LEU A 26 -10.62 -5.18 -4.14
N ILE A 27 -10.27 -5.89 -3.07
CA ILE A 27 -9.03 -6.63 -2.93
C ILE A 27 -9.33 -8.12 -2.99
N GLU A 28 -8.74 -8.80 -3.93
CA GLU A 28 -8.77 -10.26 -3.99
C GLU A 28 -7.48 -10.83 -3.42
N VAL A 29 -7.61 -11.84 -2.56
CA VAL A 29 -6.47 -12.58 -2.03
C VAL A 29 -6.75 -14.07 -2.20
N LYS A 30 -5.85 -14.75 -2.88
CA LYS A 30 -5.84 -16.21 -3.03
C LYS A 30 -4.61 -16.76 -2.35
N ARG A 31 -4.73 -17.92 -1.74
CA ARG A 31 -3.60 -18.66 -1.16
C ARG A 31 -3.44 -20.00 -1.87
N ASP A 32 -2.22 -20.30 -2.25
CA ASP A 32 -1.80 -21.60 -2.77
C ASP A 32 -0.53 -22.03 -2.03
N GLY A 33 -0.66 -23.04 -1.17
CA GLY A 33 0.40 -23.43 -0.26
C GLY A 33 0.86 -22.27 0.64
N ASP A 34 2.13 -21.88 0.51
CA ASP A 34 2.73 -20.77 1.25
C ASP A 34 2.69 -19.44 0.49
N LYS A 35 2.15 -19.41 -0.73
CA LYS A 35 2.07 -18.22 -1.57
C LYS A 35 0.71 -17.54 -1.45
N PHE A 36 0.76 -16.22 -1.47
CA PHE A 36 -0.42 -15.36 -1.56
C PHE A 36 -0.38 -14.59 -2.87
N TYR A 37 -1.52 -14.57 -3.55
CA TYR A 37 -1.76 -13.80 -4.76
C TYR A 37 -2.73 -12.69 -4.42
N VAL A 38 -2.30 -11.45 -4.60
CA VAL A 38 -3.09 -10.25 -4.28
C VAL A 38 -3.41 -9.53 -5.56
N SER A 39 -4.66 -9.11 -5.74
CA SER A 39 -5.12 -8.28 -6.86
C SER A 39 -5.96 -7.13 -6.37
N ILE A 40 -5.72 -5.94 -6.93
CA ILE A 40 -6.50 -4.73 -6.69
C ILE A 40 -6.76 -4.07 -8.04
N ASP A 41 -7.98 -3.59 -8.24
CA ASP A 41 -8.35 -2.71 -9.34
C ASP A 41 -9.24 -1.61 -8.78
N VAL A 42 -8.75 -0.38 -8.77
CA VAL A 42 -9.43 0.74 -8.11
C VAL A 42 -9.28 2.03 -8.90
N HIS A 43 -10.38 2.80 -8.95
CA HIS A 43 -10.37 4.18 -9.41
C HIS A 43 -10.19 5.13 -8.23
N ILE A 44 -9.36 6.14 -8.41
CA ILE A 44 -9.04 7.16 -7.38
C ILE A 44 -9.17 8.55 -8.02
N ASP A 45 -9.94 9.43 -7.37
CA ASP A 45 -10.15 10.83 -7.81
C ASP A 45 -8.94 11.71 -7.48
N VAL A 46 -7.79 11.39 -8.08
CA VAL A 46 -6.56 12.19 -8.06
C VAL A 46 -5.87 12.10 -9.41
N ALA A 47 -5.14 13.15 -9.78
CA ALA A 47 -4.40 13.17 -11.04
C ALA A 47 -3.31 12.06 -11.05
N PRO A 48 -3.03 11.43 -12.21
CA PRO A 48 -1.98 10.42 -12.34
C PRO A 48 -0.60 10.91 -11.86
N LYS A 49 -0.30 12.18 -12.04
CA LYS A 49 0.93 12.81 -11.55
C LYS A 49 1.04 12.75 -10.04
N THR A 50 -0.05 13.09 -9.33
CA THR A 50 -0.08 13.06 -7.85
C THR A 50 0.01 11.62 -7.34
N ALA A 51 -0.72 10.68 -7.96
CA ALA A 51 -0.63 9.27 -7.62
C ALA A 51 0.80 8.74 -7.81
N TRP A 52 1.44 9.03 -8.94
CA TRP A 52 2.81 8.66 -9.20
C TRP A 52 3.80 9.20 -8.15
N GLN A 53 3.69 10.49 -7.82
CA GLN A 53 4.55 11.11 -6.82
C GLN A 53 4.47 10.45 -5.45
N VAL A 54 3.29 9.99 -5.04
CA VAL A 54 3.12 9.28 -3.76
C VAL A 54 3.69 7.87 -3.85
N LEU A 55 3.37 7.14 -4.92
CA LEU A 55 3.76 5.74 -5.10
C LEU A 55 5.28 5.55 -5.26
N THR A 56 5.98 6.57 -5.72
CA THR A 56 7.45 6.53 -5.90
C THR A 56 8.23 7.26 -4.80
N ASP A 57 7.55 7.83 -3.80
CA ASP A 57 8.20 8.52 -2.69
C ASP A 57 8.68 7.54 -1.61
N PHE A 58 9.50 6.57 -2.00
CA PHE A 58 9.97 5.51 -1.12
C PHE A 58 10.58 6.00 0.20
N PRO A 59 11.39 7.08 0.25
CA PRO A 59 11.96 7.56 1.50
C PRO A 59 10.92 8.02 2.51
N ARG A 60 9.77 8.53 2.04
CA ARG A 60 8.68 9.00 2.92
C ARG A 60 7.63 7.94 3.22
N MET A 61 7.72 6.75 2.66
CA MET A 61 6.77 5.66 2.90
C MET A 61 6.61 5.33 4.40
N VAL A 62 7.65 5.52 5.22
CA VAL A 62 7.58 5.35 6.68
C VAL A 62 6.59 6.28 7.38
N LYS A 63 6.22 7.39 6.74
CA LYS A 63 5.23 8.35 7.26
C LYS A 63 3.83 8.08 6.71
N ILE A 64 3.73 7.24 5.68
CA ILE A 64 2.49 6.97 4.95
C ILE A 64 1.94 5.60 5.33
N ILE A 65 2.77 4.56 5.22
CA ILE A 65 2.37 3.17 5.42
C ILE A 65 2.40 2.83 6.91
N PRO A 66 1.28 2.36 7.50
CA PRO A 66 1.25 1.90 8.88
C PRO A 66 2.25 0.77 9.12
N ASP A 67 2.85 0.76 10.30
CA ASP A 67 3.79 -0.26 10.77
C ASP A 67 5.09 -0.41 9.94
N LEU A 68 5.30 0.38 8.89
CA LEU A 68 6.57 0.47 8.19
C LEU A 68 7.56 1.30 9.04
N LYS A 69 8.72 0.73 9.36
CA LYS A 69 9.74 1.33 10.23
C LYS A 69 10.93 1.88 9.47
N VAL A 70 11.29 1.21 8.38
CA VAL A 70 12.41 1.59 7.51
C VAL A 70 11.93 1.59 6.07
N SER A 71 12.31 2.62 5.32
CA SER A 71 12.19 2.66 3.86
C SER A 71 13.36 3.47 3.30
N LYS A 72 14.28 2.81 2.61
CA LYS A 72 15.51 3.39 2.09
C LYS A 72 15.70 2.99 0.64
N VAL A 73 15.99 3.99 -0.19
CA VAL A 73 16.47 3.76 -1.55
C VAL A 73 17.98 3.54 -1.48
N LYS A 74 18.46 2.46 -2.09
CA LYS A 74 19.87 2.21 -2.33
C LYS A 74 20.20 2.55 -3.77
N ALA A 75 21.47 2.84 -4.04
CA ALA A 75 21.93 3.15 -5.38
C ALA A 75 21.54 2.04 -6.37
N GLY A 76 21.04 2.44 -7.52
CA GLY A 76 20.76 1.58 -8.66
C GLY A 76 21.63 1.92 -9.84
N VAL A 77 21.38 1.29 -10.98
CA VAL A 77 22.07 1.58 -12.24
C VAL A 77 21.68 2.93 -12.82
N ASP A 78 20.44 3.36 -12.58
CA ASP A 78 19.88 4.64 -13.02
C ASP A 78 18.68 5.06 -12.16
N ALA A 79 18.00 6.14 -12.57
CA ALA A 79 16.81 6.66 -11.85
C ALA A 79 15.56 5.76 -11.98
N GLN A 80 15.56 4.79 -12.88
CA GLN A 80 14.44 3.90 -13.14
C GLN A 80 14.68 2.49 -12.59
N HIS A 81 15.93 2.12 -12.28
CA HIS A 81 16.34 0.82 -11.79
C HIS A 81 17.17 0.97 -10.52
N PHE A 82 16.61 0.66 -9.39
CA PHE A 82 17.26 0.81 -8.08
C PHE A 82 16.72 -0.22 -7.08
N THR A 83 17.32 -0.27 -5.91
CA THR A 83 16.86 -1.13 -4.82
C THR A 83 16.21 -0.31 -3.72
N VAL A 84 15.16 -0.88 -3.13
CA VAL A 84 14.47 -0.33 -1.95
C VAL A 84 14.53 -1.35 -0.83
N GLN A 85 15.06 -0.95 0.31
CA GLN A 85 15.03 -1.72 1.54
C GLN A 85 13.89 -1.21 2.42
N GLN A 86 13.01 -2.12 2.82
CA GLN A 86 11.90 -1.84 3.73
C GLN A 86 11.83 -2.88 4.83
N SER A 87 11.56 -2.43 6.05
CA SER A 87 11.28 -3.30 7.16
C SER A 87 10.21 -2.72 8.07
N GLY A 88 9.50 -3.58 8.78
CA GLY A 88 8.39 -3.18 9.64
C GLY A 88 7.70 -4.38 10.26
N LEU A 89 6.43 -4.19 10.59
CA LEU A 89 5.57 -5.18 11.21
C LEU A 89 4.46 -5.60 10.23
N ALA A 90 4.30 -6.88 10.05
CA ALA A 90 3.15 -7.48 9.39
C ALA A 90 2.19 -8.01 10.46
N ARG A 91 0.90 -7.66 10.36
CA ARG A 91 -0.13 -8.06 11.32
C ARG A 91 -1.08 -9.06 10.68
N PHE A 92 -1.28 -10.19 11.34
CA PHE A 92 -2.17 -11.27 10.89
C PHE A 92 -3.14 -11.62 12.03
N GLY A 93 -4.20 -10.83 12.19
CA GLY A 93 -5.10 -10.93 13.33
C GLY A 93 -4.36 -10.65 14.65
N PRO A 94 -4.33 -11.58 15.61
CA PRO A 94 -3.58 -11.41 16.86
C PRO A 94 -2.07 -11.58 16.71
N PHE A 95 -1.60 -12.02 15.56
CA PHE A 95 -0.18 -12.30 15.32
C PHE A 95 0.52 -11.11 14.69
N THR A 96 1.72 -10.82 15.16
CA THR A 96 2.59 -9.77 14.61
C THR A 96 3.94 -10.40 14.28
N GLN A 97 4.45 -10.11 13.10
CA GLN A 97 5.71 -10.62 12.61
C GLN A 97 6.56 -9.47 12.05
N ASN A 98 7.84 -9.44 12.42
CA ASN A 98 8.80 -8.56 11.77
C ASN A 98 9.05 -9.04 10.34
N TYR A 99 9.06 -8.12 9.40
CA TYR A 99 9.52 -8.39 8.05
C TYR A 99 10.67 -7.48 7.66
N ASP A 100 11.55 -7.99 6.84
CA ASP A 100 12.62 -7.29 6.15
C ASP A 100 12.61 -7.71 4.68
N SER A 101 12.72 -6.75 3.79
CA SER A 101 12.65 -6.95 2.35
C SER A 101 13.57 -5.96 1.65
N THR A 102 14.44 -6.47 0.79
CA THR A 102 15.18 -5.66 -0.18
C THR A 102 14.68 -6.04 -1.56
N ARG A 103 14.18 -5.06 -2.31
CA ARG A 103 13.56 -5.27 -3.61
C ARG A 103 14.29 -4.49 -4.69
N GLU A 104 14.50 -5.11 -5.84
CA GLU A 104 14.78 -4.39 -7.07
C GLU A 104 13.49 -3.78 -7.59
N VAL A 105 13.57 -2.51 -7.98
CA VAL A 105 12.45 -1.72 -8.48
C VAL A 105 12.78 -1.20 -9.86
N GLU A 106 11.84 -1.41 -10.79
CA GLU A 106 11.85 -0.82 -12.13
C GLU A 106 10.67 0.14 -12.28
N LEU A 107 10.94 1.33 -12.77
CA LEU A 107 9.95 2.37 -13.03
C LEU A 107 9.81 2.61 -14.52
N VAL A 108 8.57 2.52 -15.03
CA VAL A 108 8.17 3.17 -16.28
C VAL A 108 7.37 4.40 -15.88
N PRO A 109 7.91 5.62 -16.04
CA PRO A 109 7.33 6.83 -15.50
C PRO A 109 5.86 7.03 -15.87
N TYR A 110 5.02 7.23 -14.83
CA TYR A 110 3.57 7.43 -14.89
C TYR A 110 2.74 6.25 -15.42
N GLU A 111 3.38 5.08 -15.63
CA GLU A 111 2.72 3.91 -16.20
C GLU A 111 2.81 2.68 -15.30
N ARG A 112 4.04 2.33 -14.85
CA ARG A 112 4.25 1.05 -14.17
C ARG A 112 5.36 1.11 -13.14
N ILE A 113 5.12 0.41 -12.04
CA ILE A 113 6.12 0.11 -11.01
C ILE A 113 6.19 -1.41 -10.89
N THR A 114 7.34 -1.99 -11.17
CA THR A 114 7.61 -3.41 -10.98
C THR A 114 8.60 -3.57 -9.83
N ALA A 115 8.37 -4.52 -8.95
CA ALA A 115 9.30 -4.81 -7.86
C ALA A 115 9.41 -6.32 -7.63
N HIS A 116 10.63 -6.80 -7.36
CA HIS A 116 10.86 -8.17 -6.93
C HIS A 116 11.86 -8.24 -5.76
N ASN A 117 11.58 -9.14 -4.83
CA ASN A 117 12.40 -9.29 -3.63
C ASN A 117 13.69 -10.05 -3.95
N ILE A 118 14.81 -9.52 -3.48
CA ILE A 118 16.15 -10.11 -3.68
C ILE A 118 16.83 -10.49 -2.37
N ALA A 119 16.38 -9.96 -1.23
CA ALA A 119 16.94 -10.26 0.08
C ALA A 119 15.95 -9.94 1.21
N GLY A 120 16.23 -10.47 2.40
CA GLY A 120 15.41 -10.31 3.60
C GLY A 120 14.73 -11.61 4.02
N ASN A 121 13.79 -11.51 4.95
CA ASN A 121 13.06 -12.68 5.45
C ASN A 121 11.72 -12.93 4.71
N VAL A 122 11.39 -12.15 3.70
CA VAL A 122 10.36 -12.49 2.72
C VAL A 122 11.02 -13.36 1.67
N LYS A 123 10.58 -14.62 1.53
CA LYS A 123 11.22 -15.60 0.62
C LYS A 123 11.07 -15.21 -0.85
N GLY A 124 9.89 -14.77 -1.25
CA GLY A 124 9.60 -14.35 -2.60
C GLY A 124 8.54 -13.26 -2.61
N MET A 125 8.74 -12.25 -3.46
CA MET A 125 7.74 -11.24 -3.76
C MET A 125 8.01 -10.72 -5.16
N HIS A 126 6.98 -10.78 -5.99
CA HIS A 126 6.93 -10.08 -7.25
C HIS A 126 5.66 -9.23 -7.27
N SER A 127 5.77 -7.98 -7.69
CA SER A 127 4.61 -7.10 -7.79
C SER A 127 4.68 -6.20 -9.01
N VAL A 128 3.52 -5.93 -9.58
CA VAL A 128 3.34 -4.97 -10.66
C VAL A 128 2.19 -4.06 -10.30
N LEU A 129 2.44 -2.75 -10.37
CA LEU A 129 1.43 -1.73 -10.21
C LEU A 129 1.38 -0.92 -11.50
N ILE A 130 0.20 -0.83 -12.09
CA ILE A 130 -0.06 -0.11 -13.33
C ILE A 130 -0.94 1.09 -13.01
N LEU A 131 -0.57 2.26 -13.55
CA LEU A 131 -1.33 3.49 -13.48
C LEU A 131 -1.83 3.86 -14.87
N SER A 132 -3.06 4.32 -14.94
CA SER A 132 -3.61 4.94 -16.16
C SER A 132 -4.56 6.08 -15.77
N GLY A 133 -4.62 7.11 -16.61
CA GLY A 133 -5.66 8.14 -16.46
C GLY A 133 -7.03 7.54 -16.79
N ASP A 134 -8.03 7.85 -15.97
CA ASP A 134 -9.39 7.36 -16.12
C ASP A 134 -10.40 8.40 -15.62
N HIS A 135 -11.28 8.89 -16.51
CA HIS A 135 -12.40 9.79 -16.20
C HIS A 135 -12.05 10.98 -15.27
N GLY A 136 -10.88 11.59 -15.47
CA GLY A 136 -10.41 12.72 -14.65
C GLY A 136 -9.67 12.31 -13.38
N GLY A 137 -9.51 11.03 -13.11
CA GLY A 137 -8.76 10.45 -12.02
C GLY A 137 -7.69 9.47 -12.49
N THR A 138 -7.33 8.56 -11.61
CA THR A 138 -6.34 7.51 -11.86
C THR A 138 -6.92 6.14 -11.56
N ARG A 139 -6.81 5.22 -12.50
CA ARG A 139 -7.01 3.79 -12.25
C ARG A 139 -5.69 3.16 -11.83
N LEU A 140 -5.70 2.45 -10.72
CA LEU A 140 -4.59 1.65 -10.22
C LEU A 140 -4.95 0.17 -10.32
N VAL A 141 -4.10 -0.59 -11.01
CA VAL A 141 -4.19 -2.05 -11.06
C VAL A 141 -2.93 -2.60 -10.42
N TYR A 142 -3.09 -3.40 -9.37
CA TYR A 142 -1.99 -4.00 -8.63
C TYR A 142 -2.11 -5.51 -8.58
N HIS A 143 -1.03 -6.19 -8.88
CA HIS A 143 -0.88 -7.63 -8.71
C HIS A 143 0.39 -7.91 -7.94
N ALA A 144 0.31 -8.82 -6.99
CA ALA A 144 1.48 -9.31 -6.27
C ALA A 144 1.34 -10.79 -5.95
N ASP A 145 2.44 -11.52 -6.09
CA ASP A 145 2.65 -12.82 -5.48
C ASP A 145 3.71 -12.68 -4.38
N VAL A 146 3.35 -13.17 -3.21
CA VAL A 146 4.17 -13.05 -2.00
C VAL A 146 4.30 -14.42 -1.35
N GLU A 147 5.54 -14.83 -1.10
CA GLU A 147 5.88 -15.99 -0.28
C GLU A 147 6.54 -15.49 1.01
N PRO A 148 5.80 -15.42 2.13
CA PRO A 148 6.37 -15.04 3.42
C PRO A 148 7.45 -16.01 3.86
N GLY A 149 8.55 -15.53 4.42
CA GLY A 149 9.62 -16.36 5.00
C GLY A 149 9.30 -16.82 6.43
N PHE A 150 8.08 -16.56 6.91
CA PHE A 150 7.61 -16.91 8.23
C PHE A 150 6.24 -17.58 8.16
N TRP A 151 5.90 -18.32 9.21
CA TRP A 151 4.65 -19.05 9.27
C TRP A 151 3.45 -18.13 9.44
N ILE A 152 2.43 -18.33 8.61
CA ILE A 152 1.13 -17.66 8.70
C ILE A 152 0.06 -18.72 8.99
N PRO A 153 -0.75 -18.57 10.06
CA PRO A 153 -1.79 -19.52 10.38
C PRO A 153 -2.75 -19.74 9.20
N PRO A 154 -3.08 -21.00 8.86
CA PRO A 154 -3.94 -21.29 7.69
C PRO A 154 -5.33 -20.64 7.76
N LEU A 155 -5.92 -20.57 8.96
CA LEU A 155 -7.27 -20.07 9.16
C LEU A 155 -7.41 -18.54 9.07
N VAL A 156 -6.32 -17.80 9.28
CA VAL A 156 -6.35 -16.33 9.30
C VAL A 156 -5.68 -15.68 8.09
N GLY A 157 -4.95 -16.48 7.29
CA GLY A 157 -4.05 -15.98 6.25
C GLY A 157 -4.70 -15.05 5.22
N PRO A 158 -5.64 -15.51 4.36
CA PRO A 158 -6.15 -14.67 3.26
C PRO A 158 -6.88 -13.43 3.74
N SER A 159 -7.72 -13.54 4.77
CA SER A 159 -8.47 -12.40 5.33
C SER A 159 -7.56 -11.38 5.98
N ALA A 160 -6.51 -11.82 6.68
CA ALA A 160 -5.55 -10.94 7.32
C ALA A 160 -4.67 -10.21 6.30
N VAL A 161 -4.20 -10.90 5.26
CA VAL A 161 -3.46 -10.29 4.13
C VAL A 161 -4.35 -9.27 3.42
N LYS A 162 -5.61 -9.60 3.17
CA LYS A 162 -6.60 -8.69 2.58
C LYS A 162 -6.79 -7.42 3.41
N GLY A 163 -6.98 -7.57 4.72
CA GLY A 163 -7.13 -6.44 5.64
C GLY A 163 -5.90 -5.55 5.70
N GLN A 164 -4.72 -6.13 5.80
CA GLN A 164 -3.46 -5.38 5.80
C GLN A 164 -3.21 -4.66 4.48
N THR A 165 -3.52 -5.30 3.36
CA THR A 165 -3.42 -4.67 2.03
C THR A 165 -4.39 -3.50 1.90
N ALA A 166 -5.64 -3.66 2.36
CA ALA A 166 -6.63 -2.57 2.38
C ALA A 166 -6.15 -1.37 3.18
N GLU A 167 -5.56 -1.61 4.35
CA GLU A 167 -5.02 -0.56 5.21
C GLU A 167 -3.86 0.20 4.56
N GLN A 168 -2.92 -0.52 3.93
CA GLN A 168 -1.78 0.08 3.23
C GLN A 168 -2.22 0.92 2.03
N PHE A 169 -3.09 0.38 1.17
CA PHE A 169 -3.59 1.12 0.01
C PHE A 169 -4.47 2.30 0.42
N SER A 170 -5.27 2.18 1.47
CA SER A 170 -6.04 3.29 2.02
C SER A 170 -5.14 4.42 2.52
N ALA A 171 -4.02 4.09 3.16
CA ALA A 171 -3.04 5.07 3.60
C ALA A 171 -2.39 5.82 2.41
N LEU A 172 -2.04 5.09 1.34
CA LEU A 172 -1.53 5.69 0.10
C LEU A 172 -2.55 6.62 -0.55
N VAL A 173 -3.81 6.20 -0.66
CA VAL A 173 -4.89 7.01 -1.25
C VAL A 173 -5.15 8.27 -0.43
N ARG A 174 -5.16 8.18 0.90
CA ARG A 174 -5.28 9.36 1.77
C ARG A 174 -4.16 10.36 1.53
N GLU A 175 -2.92 9.90 1.40
CA GLU A 175 -1.78 10.76 1.11
C GLU A 175 -1.87 11.37 -0.30
N MET A 176 -2.31 10.61 -1.31
CA MET A 176 -2.55 11.13 -2.66
C MET A 176 -3.55 12.28 -2.63
N LYS A 177 -4.71 12.08 -2.00
CA LYS A 177 -5.75 13.13 -1.86
C LYS A 177 -5.24 14.34 -1.10
N ARG A 178 -4.47 14.15 -0.04
CA ARG A 178 -3.84 15.23 0.71
C ARG A 178 -2.91 16.08 -0.16
N ARG A 179 -2.05 15.44 -0.97
CA ARG A 179 -1.12 16.15 -1.88
C ARG A 179 -1.85 16.81 -3.03
N GLU A 180 -2.90 16.21 -3.55
CA GLU A 180 -3.73 16.82 -4.61
C GLU A 180 -4.32 18.16 -4.18
N VAL A 181 -4.93 18.18 -2.99
CA VAL A 181 -5.50 19.44 -2.43
C VAL A 181 -4.40 20.47 -2.15
N ALA A 182 -3.26 20.07 -1.62
CA ALA A 182 -2.15 20.98 -1.34
C ALA A 182 -1.50 21.56 -2.61
N GLY A 183 -1.51 20.81 -3.72
CA GLY A 183 -0.98 21.24 -5.01
C GLY A 183 -1.93 22.11 -5.83
N ALA A 184 -3.20 22.20 -5.43
CA ALA A 184 -4.22 23.04 -6.06
C ALA A 184 -4.30 24.47 -5.47
N GLN A 185 -3.53 24.77 -4.42
CA GLN A 185 -3.38 26.09 -3.79
C GLN A 185 -2.14 26.80 -4.33
#